data_ba05b33be548b885ea9956b41af2ff05
#
_entry.id   ba05b33be548b885ea9956b41af2ff05
#
_cell.length_a   1.000
_cell.length_b   1.000
_cell.length_c   1.000
_cell.angle_alpha   90.00
_cell.angle_beta   90.00
_cell.angle_gamma   90.00
#
_symmetry.space_group_name_H-M   'P 1'
#
loop_
_entity.id
_entity.type
_entity.pdbx_description
1 polymer ?
#
loop_
_entity_poly.entity_id
_entity_poly.type
_entity_poly.pdbx_seq_one_letter_code
_entity_poly.pdbx_strand_id
1 'polypeptide(L)'
;MTQPSEIKRRDFLKYAGMALAASSLAGAAFAASGERVEQNKVFEKSFRASAPYRDPFNDVEFKVRITFPDGREQTYPGYWAGGDVFKFRFSSHELGEFSYVTLSSNPSDAGLHQQRGTFRVVRYEGDNALLKHGPIRVSADKRHFTHLDGTPFLWLGDTWWCGLAKRLRWPDEFKLMTKDRAEKGFNAIQFTVGLAPTGTYFDRKNENENGLPWDEAAQRINPAYFDAADLRVFHLVDSGLVPVVVPTWGFYILRMGTVNAKKLWQYVMARWGALPAVWCLAGEISMPYYTSATPAEDGPRQIAAWSEVLAHLREINCYGHMISAHPKFGTSARAEVENPALLDFDMIQSGHIFMQALPRALTLLRQSRSAAPAMPVLMDEVAYEGIAETNWEDAQRQLFWASVLSGSPGFTYGAHGITQFSSDEFPSNVQPQGLSWGEDTWQNAYQYRGSTQVGIGRKALAELEWWRMEPHPEWVLPAKSENMKAFTSYAAGVPGRLRVIYFSALSAMELTVLGLEPEVSYEAYFIVPSNGKRLPVGTVRGNREGVWSVTRTRKHDLVLVMVAT
;
A
#
# COMPACT_ATOMS: atom_id res chain seq x y z
N MET A 1 -14.47 12.11 -42.16
CA MET A 1 -15.16 13.27 -41.53
C MET A 1 -16.38 12.73 -40.81
N THR A 2 -16.26 12.43 -39.56
CA THR A 2 -17.37 12.10 -38.64
C THR A 2 -17.08 12.86 -37.35
N GLN A 3 -18.04 13.71 -36.97
CA GLN A 3 -17.95 14.62 -35.81
C GLN A 3 -17.89 13.85 -34.49
N PRO A 4 -17.24 14.38 -33.44
CA PRO A 4 -17.25 13.80 -32.12
C PRO A 4 -18.63 14.01 -31.46
N SER A 5 -19.18 12.95 -30.89
CA SER A 5 -20.41 12.95 -30.12
C SER A 5 -20.26 13.72 -28.79
N GLU A 6 -21.12 14.69 -28.59
CA GLU A 6 -21.29 15.40 -27.32
C GLU A 6 -21.61 14.43 -26.18
N ILE A 7 -20.69 14.31 -25.22
CA ILE A 7 -20.94 13.64 -23.94
C ILE A 7 -21.86 14.54 -23.12
N LYS A 8 -23.07 14.09 -22.90
CA LYS A 8 -24.11 14.83 -22.18
C LYS A 8 -23.70 15.07 -20.72
N ARG A 9 -23.73 16.33 -20.31
CA ARG A 9 -23.56 16.87 -18.94
C ARG A 9 -24.39 16.21 -17.82
N ARG A 10 -25.10 15.12 -18.09
CA ARG A 10 -26.02 14.47 -17.14
C ARG A 10 -25.36 13.47 -16.19
N ASP A 11 -24.19 12.94 -16.48
CA ASP A 11 -23.54 11.94 -15.59
C ASP A 11 -22.61 12.57 -14.54
N PHE A 12 -22.27 13.84 -14.69
CA PHE A 12 -21.49 14.59 -13.70
C PHE A 12 -22.30 14.93 -12.43
N LEU A 13 -23.63 14.83 -12.48
CA LEU A 13 -24.55 15.26 -11.41
C LEU A 13 -24.97 14.15 -10.45
N LYS A 14 -24.62 12.90 -10.70
CA LYS A 14 -25.01 11.78 -9.81
C LYS A 14 -24.15 11.64 -8.55
N TYR A 15 -22.98 12.25 -8.51
CA TYR A 15 -22.12 12.27 -7.31
C TYR A 15 -21.97 13.64 -6.65
N ALA A 16 -22.54 14.70 -7.24
CA ALA A 16 -22.49 16.06 -6.71
C ALA A 16 -23.86 16.61 -6.24
N GLY A 17 -24.90 15.79 -6.27
CA GLY A 17 -26.26 16.24 -6.11
C GLY A 17 -26.97 15.80 -4.84
N MET A 18 -26.47 16.24 -3.66
CA MET A 18 -27.33 16.37 -2.47
C MET A 18 -26.89 17.57 -1.63
N ALA A 19 -27.14 18.75 -2.11
CA ALA A 19 -27.25 19.94 -1.25
C ALA A 19 -27.62 21.17 -2.09
N LEU A 20 -28.90 21.41 -2.32
CA LEU A 20 -29.49 22.75 -2.55
C LEU A 20 -31.02 22.64 -2.59
N ALA A 21 -31.66 22.85 -1.46
CA ALA A 21 -32.95 23.50 -1.37
C ALA A 21 -33.30 23.74 0.10
N ALA A 22 -33.49 24.95 0.44
CA ALA A 22 -34.57 25.54 1.22
C ALA A 22 -34.09 26.59 2.18
N SER A 23 -34.38 27.81 1.81
CA SER A 23 -34.45 28.99 2.69
C SER A 23 -35.81 29.06 3.37
N SER A 24 -35.79 29.50 4.65
CA SER A 24 -36.80 30.15 5.47
C SER A 24 -38.06 29.38 5.88
N LEU A 25 -38.18 29.11 7.18
CA LEU A 25 -39.24 29.61 8.04
C LEU A 25 -39.05 29.16 9.51
N ALA A 26 -39.52 29.97 10.40
CA ALA A 26 -39.28 29.99 11.84
C ALA A 26 -39.80 28.77 12.61
N GLY A 27 -39.08 28.39 13.68
CA GLY A 27 -39.65 27.97 14.95
C GLY A 27 -40.42 26.66 14.97
N ALA A 28 -39.70 25.54 14.93
CA ALA A 28 -40.10 24.30 15.59
C ALA A 28 -38.80 23.51 15.87
N ALA A 29 -38.63 23.09 17.13
CA ALA A 29 -37.54 22.17 17.50
C ALA A 29 -37.80 20.83 16.83
N PHE A 30 -37.39 20.71 15.56
CA PHE A 30 -37.18 19.40 14.93
C PHE A 30 -35.84 18.89 15.48
N ALA A 31 -35.88 17.79 16.22
CA ALA A 31 -34.74 16.94 16.38
C ALA A 31 -34.30 16.57 14.96
N ALA A 32 -33.36 17.32 14.39
CA ALA A 32 -32.74 17.01 13.13
C ALA A 32 -32.12 15.64 13.30
N SER A 33 -32.63 14.63 12.58
CA SER A 33 -31.99 13.34 12.47
C SER A 33 -30.60 13.62 11.86
N GLY A 34 -29.56 13.58 12.70
CA GLY A 34 -28.19 13.89 12.30
C GLY A 34 -27.81 13.07 11.05
N GLU A 35 -27.03 13.67 10.16
CA GLU A 35 -26.54 12.99 8.95
C GLU A 35 -25.92 11.64 9.33
N ARG A 36 -26.29 10.57 8.61
CA ARG A 36 -25.83 9.21 8.89
C ARG A 36 -24.68 8.85 7.96
N VAL A 37 -23.65 8.25 8.52
CA VAL A 37 -22.51 7.67 7.77
C VAL A 37 -22.26 6.25 8.29
N GLU A 38 -21.88 5.34 7.40
CA GLU A 38 -21.51 4.00 7.80
C GLU A 38 -20.10 3.95 8.41
N GLN A 39 -19.89 3.04 9.31
CA GLN A 39 -18.61 2.73 9.96
C GLN A 39 -17.47 2.64 8.95
N ASN A 40 -16.34 3.29 9.23
CA ASN A 40 -15.13 3.38 8.39
C ASN A 40 -15.34 4.05 7.01
N LYS A 41 -16.54 4.53 6.69
CA LYS A 41 -16.77 5.40 5.53
C LYS A 41 -16.51 6.86 5.87
N VAL A 42 -16.16 7.63 4.86
CA VAL A 42 -15.81 9.04 5.00
C VAL A 42 -17.06 9.90 5.16
N PHE A 43 -17.12 10.63 6.25
CA PHE A 43 -17.97 11.79 6.45
C PHE A 43 -17.23 13.03 5.97
N GLU A 44 -17.79 13.83 5.06
CA GLU A 44 -17.18 15.05 4.54
C GLU A 44 -18.09 16.25 4.76
N LYS A 45 -17.52 17.37 5.20
CA LYS A 45 -18.21 18.67 5.27
C LYS A 45 -17.38 19.77 4.63
N SER A 46 -18.09 20.71 4.01
CA SER A 46 -17.53 21.87 3.33
C SER A 46 -17.96 23.16 4.00
N PHE A 47 -17.05 24.12 4.07
CA PHE A 47 -17.26 25.44 4.65
C PHE A 47 -16.71 26.47 3.66
N ARG A 48 -17.29 27.68 3.67
CA ARG A 48 -16.82 28.79 2.88
C ARG A 48 -16.24 29.87 3.78
N ALA A 49 -15.05 30.31 3.49
CA ALA A 49 -14.45 31.46 4.13
C ALA A 49 -15.32 32.70 3.90
N SER A 50 -15.56 33.46 4.96
CA SER A 50 -16.21 34.77 4.90
C SER A 50 -15.22 35.92 4.78
N ALA A 51 -13.95 35.67 5.10
CA ALA A 51 -12.85 36.60 4.92
C ALA A 51 -12.10 36.32 3.59
N PRO A 52 -11.58 37.36 2.90
CA PRO A 52 -10.75 37.18 1.75
C PRO A 52 -9.31 36.76 2.17
N TYR A 53 -8.74 35.77 1.51
CA TYR A 53 -7.36 35.34 1.68
C TYR A 53 -6.61 35.44 0.35
N ARG A 54 -5.38 35.95 0.39
CA ARG A 54 -4.53 36.01 -0.81
C ARG A 54 -4.00 34.63 -1.17
N ASP A 55 -3.63 33.85 -0.18
CA ASP A 55 -3.15 32.47 -0.32
C ASP A 55 -3.78 31.58 0.76
N PRO A 56 -5.02 31.10 0.55
CA PRO A 56 -5.74 30.34 1.56
C PRO A 56 -5.01 29.12 2.09
N PHE A 57 -4.15 28.50 1.26
CA PHE A 57 -3.35 27.34 1.67
C PHE A 57 -2.26 27.70 2.70
N ASN A 58 -1.58 28.83 2.52
CA ASN A 58 -0.53 29.26 3.42
C ASN A 58 -1.01 30.19 4.55
N ASP A 59 -2.11 30.91 4.35
CA ASP A 59 -2.60 31.93 5.27
C ASP A 59 -3.51 31.34 6.36
N VAL A 60 -4.16 30.16 6.12
CA VAL A 60 -5.20 29.61 7.00
C VAL A 60 -4.87 28.21 7.45
N GLU A 61 -4.73 28.02 8.75
CA GLU A 61 -4.79 26.71 9.36
C GLU A 61 -6.27 26.40 9.72
N PHE A 62 -6.80 25.31 9.14
CA PHE A 62 -8.18 24.86 9.37
C PHE A 62 -8.17 23.48 10.02
N LYS A 63 -8.83 23.36 11.17
CA LYS A 63 -8.95 22.13 11.97
C LYS A 63 -10.39 21.91 12.40
N VAL A 64 -10.68 20.70 12.83
CA VAL A 64 -12.00 20.35 13.38
C VAL A 64 -11.80 19.51 14.62
N ARG A 65 -12.41 19.94 15.71
CA ARG A 65 -12.51 19.18 16.95
C ARG A 65 -13.76 18.30 16.88
N ILE A 66 -13.57 17.01 17.01
CA ILE A 66 -14.62 16.00 17.04
C ILE A 66 -14.82 15.55 18.48
N THR A 67 -16.08 15.55 18.94
CA THR A 67 -16.47 14.92 20.20
C THR A 67 -17.10 13.57 19.89
N PHE A 68 -16.55 12.54 20.49
CA PHE A 68 -16.95 11.14 20.34
C PHE A 68 -18.17 10.80 21.22
N PRO A 69 -18.85 9.66 21.00
CA PRO A 69 -20.00 9.24 21.80
C PRO A 69 -19.72 9.10 23.30
N ASP A 70 -18.48 8.83 23.69
CA ASP A 70 -18.03 8.73 25.08
C ASP A 70 -17.63 10.07 25.72
N GLY A 71 -17.75 11.18 24.96
CA GLY A 71 -17.38 12.52 25.37
C GLY A 71 -15.91 12.89 25.16
N ARG A 72 -15.07 11.97 24.71
CA ARG A 72 -13.66 12.23 24.34
C ARG A 72 -13.61 13.20 23.17
N GLU A 73 -12.66 14.13 23.21
CA GLU A 73 -12.42 15.08 22.12
C GLU A 73 -11.09 14.82 21.44
N GLN A 74 -11.06 14.94 20.12
CA GLN A 74 -9.84 14.88 19.31
C GLN A 74 -9.92 15.87 18.17
N THR A 75 -8.77 16.49 17.82
CA THR A 75 -8.68 17.45 16.74
C THR A 75 -8.13 16.79 15.49
N TYR A 76 -8.80 17.03 14.36
CA TYR A 76 -8.45 16.53 13.04
C TYR A 76 -8.12 17.69 12.10
N PRO A 77 -7.18 17.52 11.14
CA PRO A 77 -6.92 18.55 10.15
C PRO A 77 -8.07 18.65 9.15
N GLY A 78 -8.38 19.89 8.78
CA GLY A 78 -9.11 20.16 7.55
C GLY A 78 -8.14 20.60 6.45
N TYR A 79 -8.66 20.86 5.27
CA TYR A 79 -7.85 21.25 4.11
C TYR A 79 -8.55 22.29 3.24
N TRP A 80 -7.75 23.11 2.57
CA TRP A 80 -8.21 24.02 1.53
C TRP A 80 -8.58 23.22 0.27
N ALA A 81 -9.79 23.38 -0.22
CA ALA A 81 -10.34 22.66 -1.37
C ALA A 81 -10.40 23.50 -2.66
N GLY A 82 -9.78 24.70 -2.66
CA GLY A 82 -9.77 25.64 -3.76
C GLY A 82 -10.73 26.82 -3.54
N GLY A 83 -10.40 27.97 -4.14
CA GLY A 83 -11.17 29.19 -3.97
C GLY A 83 -11.32 29.60 -2.50
N ASP A 84 -12.54 29.80 -2.08
CA ASP A 84 -12.94 30.13 -0.70
C ASP A 84 -13.37 28.89 0.12
N VAL A 85 -13.22 27.65 -0.42
CA VAL A 85 -13.76 26.43 0.18
C VAL A 85 -12.71 25.72 1.00
N PHE A 86 -13.09 25.36 2.24
CA PHE A 86 -12.36 24.46 3.13
C PHE A 86 -13.23 23.25 3.45
N LYS A 87 -12.59 22.09 3.64
CA LYS A 87 -13.28 20.84 3.94
C LYS A 87 -12.58 20.10 5.07
N PHE A 88 -13.32 19.23 5.73
CA PHE A 88 -12.72 18.17 6.52
C PHE A 88 -13.37 16.84 6.17
N ARG A 89 -12.60 15.78 6.40
CA ARG A 89 -13.03 14.38 6.30
C ARG A 89 -12.83 13.70 7.64
N PHE A 90 -13.74 12.82 7.97
CA PHE A 90 -13.66 12.03 9.19
C PHE A 90 -14.24 10.64 8.94
N SER A 91 -13.68 9.63 9.58
CA SER A 91 -14.25 8.29 9.66
C SER A 91 -14.02 7.71 11.05
N SER A 92 -14.86 6.79 11.46
CA SER A 92 -14.72 6.11 12.74
C SER A 92 -15.12 4.64 12.64
N HIS A 93 -14.42 3.81 13.41
CA HIS A 93 -14.84 2.44 13.70
C HIS A 93 -15.85 2.39 14.85
N GLU A 94 -15.89 3.43 15.69
CA GLU A 94 -16.81 3.55 16.81
C GLU A 94 -18.19 3.99 16.31
N LEU A 95 -19.25 3.36 16.84
CA LEU A 95 -20.64 3.65 16.51
C LEU A 95 -21.23 4.68 17.48
N GLY A 96 -22.17 5.48 17.03
CA GLY A 96 -22.88 6.40 17.89
C GLY A 96 -22.97 7.81 17.32
N GLU A 97 -23.32 8.77 18.17
CA GLU A 97 -23.45 10.17 17.80
C GLU A 97 -22.13 10.92 18.04
N PHE A 98 -21.73 11.67 17.05
CA PHE A 98 -20.56 12.54 17.06
C PHE A 98 -21.00 13.97 16.86
N SER A 99 -20.25 14.89 17.45
CA SER A 99 -20.38 16.32 17.13
C SER A 99 -19.04 16.90 16.69
N TYR A 100 -19.10 18.02 15.97
CA TYR A 100 -17.90 18.71 15.54
C TYR A 100 -17.99 20.22 15.77
N VAL A 101 -16.81 20.82 15.95
CA VAL A 101 -16.61 22.27 15.98
C VAL A 101 -15.39 22.61 15.14
N THR A 102 -15.56 23.52 14.17
CA THR A 102 -14.44 23.97 13.34
C THR A 102 -13.61 25.03 14.04
N LEU A 103 -12.29 25.01 13.76
CA LEU A 103 -11.29 25.91 14.30
C LEU A 103 -10.50 26.50 13.13
N SER A 104 -10.47 27.82 13.02
CA SER A 104 -9.64 28.54 12.05
C SER A 104 -8.57 29.34 12.78
N SER A 105 -7.37 29.44 12.20
CA SER A 105 -6.33 30.35 12.67
C SER A 105 -6.73 31.83 12.61
N ASN A 106 -7.77 32.15 11.82
CA ASN A 106 -8.46 33.45 11.84
C ASN A 106 -9.81 33.32 12.57
N PRO A 107 -9.89 33.65 13.88
CA PRO A 107 -11.13 33.54 14.65
C PRO A 107 -12.25 34.50 14.19
N SER A 108 -11.89 35.53 13.41
CA SER A 108 -12.87 36.49 12.88
C SER A 108 -13.59 35.99 11.63
N ASP A 109 -13.09 34.89 11.01
CA ASP A 109 -13.76 34.28 9.87
C ASP A 109 -14.93 33.42 10.33
N ALA A 110 -16.11 34.05 10.39
CA ALA A 110 -17.35 33.39 10.83
C ALA A 110 -17.76 32.22 9.90
N GLY A 111 -17.25 32.16 8.67
CA GLY A 111 -17.52 31.04 7.75
C GLY A 111 -16.71 29.80 8.06
N LEU A 112 -15.56 29.95 8.73
CA LEU A 112 -14.63 28.86 9.05
C LEU A 112 -14.54 28.56 10.54
N HIS A 113 -14.69 29.56 11.42
CA HIS A 113 -14.48 29.41 12.86
C HIS A 113 -15.77 29.13 13.60
N GLN A 114 -15.76 28.20 14.57
CA GLN A 114 -16.88 27.83 15.44
C GLN A 114 -18.14 27.32 14.72
N GLN A 115 -18.02 26.80 13.51
CA GLN A 115 -19.09 26.08 12.85
C GLN A 115 -19.33 24.73 13.57
N ARG A 116 -20.59 24.39 13.82
CA ARG A 116 -20.97 23.22 14.62
C ARG A 116 -21.94 22.33 13.87
N GLY A 117 -21.90 21.04 14.18
CA GLY A 117 -22.86 20.07 13.68
C GLY A 117 -22.72 18.72 14.37
N THR A 118 -23.64 17.84 14.03
CA THR A 118 -23.69 16.46 14.54
C THR A 118 -23.88 15.49 13.39
N PHE A 119 -23.42 14.26 13.58
CA PHE A 119 -23.67 13.15 12.66
C PHE A 119 -23.64 11.84 13.44
N ARG A 120 -24.19 10.77 12.84
CA ARG A 120 -24.26 9.46 13.47
C ARG A 120 -23.53 8.41 12.64
N VAL A 121 -22.58 7.72 13.27
CA VAL A 121 -21.92 6.55 12.67
C VAL A 121 -22.76 5.32 12.98
N VAL A 122 -23.12 4.59 11.92
CA VAL A 122 -23.89 3.33 11.97
C VAL A 122 -23.05 2.18 11.45
N ARG A 123 -23.44 0.95 11.83
CA ARG A 123 -22.71 -0.26 11.38
C ARG A 123 -22.68 -0.36 9.86
N TYR A 124 -21.54 -0.77 9.33
CA TYR A 124 -21.38 -1.16 7.93
C TYR A 124 -21.85 -2.60 7.74
N GLU A 125 -22.78 -2.82 6.81
CA GLU A 125 -23.39 -4.13 6.56
C GLU A 125 -22.91 -4.76 5.22
N GLY A 126 -21.98 -4.13 4.53
CA GLY A 126 -21.45 -4.65 3.26
C GLY A 126 -20.29 -5.65 3.44
N ASP A 127 -19.74 -6.10 2.31
CA ASP A 127 -18.72 -7.15 2.24
C ASP A 127 -17.29 -6.62 2.09
N ASN A 128 -17.10 -5.31 1.94
CA ASN A 128 -15.75 -4.75 1.83
C ASN A 128 -15.00 -4.89 3.16
N ALA A 129 -13.96 -5.71 3.18
CA ALA A 129 -13.18 -6.02 4.37
C ALA A 129 -12.58 -4.78 5.04
N LEU A 130 -12.13 -3.78 4.26
CA LEU A 130 -11.56 -2.53 4.77
C LEU A 130 -12.57 -1.70 5.57
N LEU A 131 -13.84 -1.72 5.16
CA LEU A 131 -14.92 -1.01 5.83
C LEU A 131 -15.50 -1.82 6.99
N LYS A 132 -15.51 -3.14 6.87
CA LYS A 132 -16.04 -4.06 7.88
C LYS A 132 -15.11 -4.22 9.08
N HIS A 133 -13.81 -4.43 8.82
CA HIS A 133 -12.80 -4.74 9.83
C HIS A 133 -11.93 -3.52 10.20
N GLY A 134 -12.06 -2.41 9.47
CA GLY A 134 -11.31 -1.18 9.69
C GLY A 134 -9.91 -1.17 9.09
N PRO A 135 -9.18 -0.06 9.26
CA PRO A 135 -7.85 0.13 8.68
C PRO A 135 -6.83 -0.88 9.21
N ILE A 136 -5.73 -1.03 8.45
CA ILE A 136 -4.67 -1.99 8.76
C ILE A 136 -3.79 -1.49 9.90
N ARG A 137 -3.35 -2.42 10.75
CA ARG A 137 -2.48 -2.20 11.92
C ARG A 137 -1.40 -3.28 11.99
N VAL A 138 -0.37 -3.01 12.76
CA VAL A 138 0.61 -4.03 13.15
C VAL A 138 -0.01 -4.92 14.22
N SER A 139 0.17 -6.24 14.11
CA SER A 139 -0.25 -7.22 15.09
C SER A 139 0.43 -7.00 16.45
N ALA A 140 -0.18 -7.50 17.53
CA ALA A 140 0.36 -7.37 18.89
C ALA A 140 1.75 -8.01 19.06
N ASP A 141 2.02 -9.11 18.33
CA ASP A 141 3.31 -9.80 18.31
C ASP A 141 4.35 -9.14 17.40
N LYS A 142 3.96 -8.09 16.65
CA LYS A 142 4.81 -7.35 15.71
C LYS A 142 5.39 -8.19 14.57
N ARG A 143 4.70 -9.25 14.17
CA ARG A 143 5.15 -10.18 13.12
C ARG A 143 4.38 -10.06 11.82
N HIS A 144 3.12 -9.63 11.88
CA HIS A 144 2.21 -9.56 10.74
C HIS A 144 1.30 -8.32 10.82
N PHE A 145 0.39 -8.20 9.86
CA PHE A 145 -0.62 -7.15 9.84
C PHE A 145 -1.99 -7.71 10.20
N THR A 146 -2.80 -6.86 10.82
CA THR A 146 -4.21 -7.13 11.12
C THR A 146 -5.05 -5.93 10.69
N HIS A 147 -6.35 -6.13 10.52
CA HIS A 147 -7.30 -5.04 10.59
C HIS A 147 -7.40 -4.51 12.03
N LEU A 148 -8.05 -3.36 12.19
CA LEU A 148 -8.24 -2.72 13.50
C LEU A 148 -8.96 -3.62 14.52
N ASP A 149 -9.86 -4.49 14.06
CA ASP A 149 -10.58 -5.46 14.90
C ASP A 149 -9.80 -6.74 15.21
N GLY A 150 -8.55 -6.85 14.76
CA GLY A 150 -7.67 -8.00 14.97
C GLY A 150 -7.75 -9.07 13.88
N THR A 151 -8.62 -8.94 12.88
CA THR A 151 -8.67 -9.88 11.74
C THR A 151 -7.34 -9.87 10.98
N PRO A 152 -6.68 -11.03 10.76
CA PRO A 152 -5.38 -11.09 10.07
C PRO A 152 -5.44 -10.56 8.64
N PHE A 153 -4.42 -9.80 8.23
CA PHE A 153 -4.29 -9.22 6.91
C PHE A 153 -3.00 -9.70 6.22
N LEU A 154 -3.13 -10.68 5.31
CA LEU A 154 -2.02 -11.14 4.47
C LEU A 154 -1.86 -10.17 3.30
N TRP A 155 -0.77 -9.41 3.31
CA TRP A 155 -0.51 -8.38 2.31
C TRP A 155 -0.17 -9.00 0.94
N LEU A 156 -0.85 -8.55 -0.11
CA LEU A 156 -0.42 -8.69 -1.50
C LEU A 156 -0.61 -7.34 -2.20
N GLY A 157 0.47 -6.60 -2.35
CA GLY A 157 0.48 -5.28 -2.98
C GLY A 157 0.86 -5.32 -4.45
N ASP A 158 0.50 -4.26 -5.19
CA ASP A 158 1.03 -3.97 -6.52
C ASP A 158 1.60 -2.55 -6.58
N THR A 159 2.56 -2.33 -7.47
CA THR A 159 3.31 -1.08 -7.58
C THR A 159 2.86 -0.27 -8.78
N TRP A 160 2.22 0.88 -8.52
CA TRP A 160 1.65 1.80 -9.52
C TRP A 160 2.21 3.21 -9.36
N TRP A 161 3.54 3.40 -9.50
CA TRP A 161 4.17 4.71 -9.22
C TRP A 161 3.47 5.87 -9.91
N CYS A 162 3.05 5.72 -11.16
CA CYS A 162 2.31 6.73 -11.91
C CYS A 162 0.78 6.49 -11.94
N GLY A 163 0.22 5.73 -11.00
CA GLY A 163 -1.19 5.32 -10.99
C GLY A 163 -2.20 6.47 -10.88
N LEU A 164 -1.81 7.62 -10.33
CA LEU A 164 -2.65 8.81 -10.28
C LEU A 164 -2.47 9.77 -11.47
N ALA A 165 -1.54 9.47 -12.38
CA ALA A 165 -1.30 10.29 -13.58
C ALA A 165 -2.29 9.94 -14.71
N LYS A 166 -2.42 10.85 -15.68
CA LYS A 166 -3.20 10.62 -16.92
C LYS A 166 -2.67 9.49 -17.79
N ARG A 167 -1.51 8.92 -17.46
CA ARG A 167 -0.94 7.71 -18.06
C ARG A 167 -1.82 6.47 -17.83
N LEU A 168 -2.61 6.46 -16.77
CA LEU A 168 -3.71 5.52 -16.50
C LEU A 168 -5.01 6.31 -16.46
N ARG A 169 -5.76 6.29 -17.55
CA ARG A 169 -6.93 7.15 -17.75
C ARG A 169 -8.08 6.78 -16.83
N TRP A 170 -8.68 7.79 -16.25
CA TRP A 170 -9.94 7.67 -15.52
C TRP A 170 -11.13 7.85 -16.49
N PRO A 171 -12.25 7.10 -16.37
CA PRO A 171 -12.45 6.00 -15.39
C PRO A 171 -12.05 4.61 -15.92
N ASP A 172 -11.98 4.41 -17.23
CA ASP A 172 -12.06 3.07 -17.84
C ASP A 172 -10.80 2.23 -17.59
N GLU A 173 -9.61 2.79 -17.84
CA GLU A 173 -8.34 2.09 -17.67
C GLU A 173 -8.05 1.84 -16.18
N PHE A 174 -8.29 2.85 -15.33
CA PHE A 174 -8.09 2.73 -13.89
C PHE A 174 -9.00 1.65 -13.28
N LYS A 175 -10.26 1.63 -13.67
CA LYS A 175 -11.23 0.62 -13.22
C LYS A 175 -10.91 -0.78 -13.75
N LEU A 176 -10.42 -0.89 -14.98
CA LEU A 176 -9.93 -2.17 -15.53
C LEU A 176 -8.79 -2.73 -14.67
N MET A 177 -7.77 -1.92 -14.40
CA MET A 177 -6.62 -2.32 -13.58
C MET A 177 -7.03 -2.68 -12.16
N THR A 178 -7.87 -1.87 -11.53
CA THR A 178 -8.37 -2.11 -10.17
C THR A 178 -9.13 -3.43 -10.09
N LYS A 179 -10.04 -3.68 -11.03
CA LYS A 179 -10.79 -4.93 -11.12
C LYS A 179 -9.88 -6.14 -11.30
N ASP A 180 -8.93 -6.06 -12.24
CA ASP A 180 -7.98 -7.15 -12.51
C ASP A 180 -7.21 -7.53 -11.23
N ARG A 181 -6.70 -6.54 -10.52
CA ARG A 181 -5.92 -6.79 -9.29
C ARG A 181 -6.78 -7.34 -8.16
N ALA A 182 -7.98 -6.81 -7.93
CA ALA A 182 -8.91 -7.32 -6.94
C ALA A 182 -9.31 -8.79 -7.22
N GLU A 183 -9.63 -9.13 -8.47
CA GLU A 183 -9.97 -10.50 -8.90
C GLU A 183 -8.80 -11.48 -8.74
N LYS A 184 -7.58 -11.05 -9.01
CA LYS A 184 -6.36 -11.82 -8.76
C LYS A 184 -6.06 -12.00 -7.27
N GLY A 185 -6.67 -11.19 -6.40
CA GLY A 185 -6.54 -11.29 -4.95
C GLY A 185 -5.51 -10.34 -4.35
N PHE A 186 -5.13 -9.30 -5.06
CA PHE A 186 -4.40 -8.17 -4.47
C PHE A 186 -5.28 -7.43 -3.47
N ASN A 187 -4.66 -6.79 -2.48
CA ASN A 187 -5.37 -6.02 -1.45
C ASN A 187 -4.67 -4.72 -1.03
N ALA A 188 -3.58 -4.35 -1.71
CA ALA A 188 -2.90 -3.07 -1.51
C ALA A 188 -2.35 -2.56 -2.84
N ILE A 189 -2.39 -1.23 -3.04
CA ILE A 189 -1.78 -0.56 -4.20
C ILE A 189 -0.92 0.58 -3.69
N GLN A 190 0.38 0.55 -4.02
CA GLN A 190 1.26 1.67 -3.71
C GLN A 190 1.46 2.57 -4.93
N PHE A 191 1.37 3.88 -4.70
CA PHE A 191 1.44 4.88 -5.75
C PHE A 191 2.00 6.21 -5.25
N THR A 192 2.59 6.98 -6.17
CA THR A 192 3.00 8.35 -5.85
C THR A 192 1.89 9.36 -6.09
N VAL A 193 1.97 10.50 -5.39
CA VAL A 193 1.02 11.60 -5.55
C VAL A 193 1.56 12.58 -6.62
N GLY A 194 1.74 12.08 -7.86
CA GLY A 194 2.17 12.87 -9.00
C GLY A 194 3.63 13.34 -8.99
N LEU A 195 4.43 12.95 -7.99
CA LEU A 195 5.85 13.28 -7.87
C LEU A 195 6.67 11.98 -7.92
N ALA A 196 6.56 11.29 -9.05
CA ALA A 196 7.12 9.97 -9.31
C ALA A 196 8.60 10.01 -9.76
N PRO A 197 9.30 8.85 -9.80
CA PRO A 197 10.71 8.77 -10.17
C PRO A 197 10.93 8.85 -11.69
N THR A 198 10.64 9.98 -12.30
CA THR A 198 10.79 10.18 -13.75
C THR A 198 12.09 10.87 -14.16
N GLY A 199 13.03 11.02 -13.23
CA GLY A 199 14.37 11.56 -13.47
C GLY A 199 14.48 13.07 -13.45
N THR A 200 13.36 13.81 -13.43
CA THR A 200 13.34 15.29 -13.34
C THR A 200 12.33 15.76 -12.30
N TYR A 201 12.59 16.96 -11.74
CA TYR A 201 11.63 17.57 -10.82
C TYR A 201 10.39 18.05 -11.57
N PHE A 202 9.22 17.81 -10.99
CA PHE A 202 7.91 18.29 -11.48
C PHE A 202 7.65 17.95 -12.97
N ASP A 203 8.04 16.73 -13.37
CA ASP A 203 7.86 16.26 -14.74
C ASP A 203 6.37 16.20 -15.09
N ARG A 204 5.98 16.93 -16.12
CA ARG A 204 4.60 17.00 -16.61
C ARG A 204 4.04 15.65 -17.11
N LYS A 205 4.89 14.66 -17.36
CA LYS A 205 4.46 13.28 -17.63
C LYS A 205 3.73 12.63 -16.46
N ASN A 206 3.86 13.19 -15.24
CA ASN A 206 3.18 12.73 -14.03
C ASN A 206 1.90 13.53 -13.71
N GLU A 207 1.51 14.48 -14.56
CA GLU A 207 0.23 15.20 -14.42
C GLU A 207 -0.94 14.24 -14.48
N ASN A 208 -1.97 14.53 -13.69
CA ASN A 208 -3.32 14.03 -13.99
C ASN A 208 -4.08 15.05 -14.85
N GLU A 209 -5.39 14.89 -14.99
CA GLU A 209 -6.26 15.75 -15.81
C GLU A 209 -6.22 17.23 -15.38
N ASN A 210 -5.81 17.51 -14.14
CA ASN A 210 -5.78 18.85 -13.54
C ASN A 210 -4.36 19.33 -13.19
N GLY A 211 -3.32 18.75 -13.80
CA GLY A 211 -1.92 19.16 -13.63
C GLY A 211 -1.16 18.38 -12.57
N LEU A 212 -0.15 19.00 -11.97
CA LEU A 212 0.67 18.44 -10.87
C LEU A 212 0.08 18.79 -9.49
N PRO A 213 0.40 18.02 -8.44
CA PRO A 213 -0.14 18.24 -7.09
C PRO A 213 0.40 19.50 -6.40
N TRP A 214 1.56 19.98 -6.83
CA TRP A 214 2.29 21.09 -6.23
C TRP A 214 2.64 22.13 -7.28
N ASP A 215 2.31 23.39 -6.99
CA ASP A 215 2.77 24.57 -7.74
C ASP A 215 4.08 25.05 -7.13
N GLU A 216 5.19 24.79 -7.83
CA GLU A 216 6.52 25.17 -7.35
C GLU A 216 6.69 26.69 -7.26
N ALA A 217 6.14 27.45 -8.20
CA ALA A 217 6.27 28.91 -8.23
C ALA A 217 5.51 29.58 -7.08
N ALA A 218 4.31 29.06 -6.77
CA ALA A 218 3.48 29.58 -5.70
C ALA A 218 3.75 28.90 -4.34
N GLN A 219 4.60 27.88 -4.28
CA GLN A 219 4.91 27.09 -3.07
C GLN A 219 3.66 26.60 -2.35
N ARG A 220 2.72 26.04 -3.12
CA ARG A 220 1.42 25.61 -2.60
C ARG A 220 0.85 24.40 -3.34
N ILE A 221 -0.14 23.78 -2.72
CA ILE A 221 -0.93 22.69 -3.27
C ILE A 221 -1.78 23.15 -4.47
N ASN A 222 -2.00 22.25 -5.42
CA ASN A 222 -3.02 22.36 -6.46
C ASN A 222 -4.25 21.51 -6.07
N PRO A 223 -5.32 22.08 -5.49
CA PRO A 223 -6.48 21.32 -5.05
C PRO A 223 -7.18 20.56 -6.19
N ALA A 224 -7.17 21.11 -7.40
CA ALA A 224 -7.81 20.47 -8.55
C ALA A 224 -7.16 19.14 -8.94
N TYR A 225 -5.82 19.01 -8.77
CA TYR A 225 -5.13 17.73 -8.91
C TYR A 225 -5.74 16.69 -7.97
N PHE A 226 -5.94 17.06 -6.70
CA PHE A 226 -6.46 16.15 -5.68
C PHE A 226 -7.93 15.81 -5.89
N ASP A 227 -8.72 16.68 -6.53
CA ASP A 227 -10.12 16.35 -6.88
C ASP A 227 -10.17 15.20 -7.91
N ALA A 228 -9.28 15.18 -8.89
CA ALA A 228 -9.14 14.07 -9.83
C ALA A 228 -8.51 12.82 -9.17
N ALA A 229 -7.55 13.01 -8.27
CA ALA A 229 -6.92 11.92 -7.52
C ALA A 229 -7.91 11.23 -6.56
N ASP A 230 -8.80 11.98 -5.91
CA ASP A 230 -9.84 11.45 -5.02
C ASP A 230 -10.69 10.36 -5.71
N LEU A 231 -11.09 10.59 -6.96
CA LEU A 231 -11.88 9.62 -7.72
C LEU A 231 -11.20 8.24 -7.79
N ARG A 232 -9.88 8.25 -7.94
CA ARG A 232 -9.05 7.04 -8.02
C ARG A 232 -8.84 6.41 -6.65
N VAL A 233 -8.45 7.22 -5.66
CA VAL A 233 -8.12 6.71 -4.31
C VAL A 233 -9.37 6.17 -3.60
N PHE A 234 -10.52 6.83 -3.73
CA PHE A 234 -11.79 6.31 -3.21
C PHE A 234 -12.20 5.02 -3.92
N HIS A 235 -12.01 4.94 -5.25
CA HIS A 235 -12.32 3.72 -6.00
C HIS A 235 -11.44 2.53 -5.58
N LEU A 236 -10.16 2.75 -5.22
CA LEU A 236 -9.32 1.69 -4.65
C LEU A 236 -9.95 1.14 -3.36
N VAL A 237 -10.32 2.03 -2.43
CA VAL A 237 -10.96 1.63 -1.16
C VAL A 237 -12.28 0.90 -1.41
N ASP A 238 -13.14 1.43 -2.29
CA ASP A 238 -14.42 0.81 -2.63
C ASP A 238 -14.24 -0.60 -3.25
N SER A 239 -13.09 -0.83 -3.89
CA SER A 239 -12.71 -2.12 -4.48
C SER A 239 -11.98 -3.06 -3.49
N GLY A 240 -11.86 -2.69 -2.22
CA GLY A 240 -11.19 -3.48 -1.18
C GLY A 240 -9.66 -3.42 -1.24
N LEU A 241 -9.08 -2.41 -1.90
CA LEU A 241 -7.64 -2.21 -2.04
C LEU A 241 -7.17 -1.09 -1.11
N VAL A 242 -6.21 -1.39 -0.24
CA VAL A 242 -5.57 -0.41 0.65
C VAL A 242 -4.73 0.57 -0.17
N PRO A 243 -4.98 1.88 -0.11
CA PRO A 243 -4.08 2.87 -0.70
C PRO A 243 -2.80 2.98 0.13
N VAL A 244 -1.66 2.67 -0.47
CA VAL A 244 -0.32 2.88 0.11
C VAL A 244 0.23 4.15 -0.53
N VAL A 245 0.16 5.23 0.22
CA VAL A 245 0.37 6.58 -0.30
C VAL A 245 1.83 6.99 -0.14
N VAL A 246 2.51 7.25 -1.25
CA VAL A 246 3.87 7.78 -1.33
C VAL A 246 3.77 9.21 -1.88
N PRO A 247 3.78 10.28 -1.07
CA PRO A 247 3.51 11.63 -1.57
C PRO A 247 4.51 12.10 -2.63
N THR A 248 5.76 11.69 -2.49
CA THR A 248 6.84 12.11 -3.40
C THR A 248 8.00 11.13 -3.38
N TRP A 249 8.82 11.17 -4.41
CA TRP A 249 10.12 10.48 -4.41
C TRP A 249 11.14 11.20 -3.53
N GLY A 250 12.09 10.46 -2.97
CA GLY A 250 13.02 10.95 -1.94
C GLY A 250 13.85 12.16 -2.36
N PHE A 251 14.29 12.22 -3.61
CA PHE A 251 15.12 13.32 -4.10
C PHE A 251 14.40 14.68 -4.15
N TYR A 252 13.06 14.71 -4.15
CA TYR A 252 12.30 15.96 -4.14
C TYR A 252 12.56 16.83 -2.90
N ILE A 253 12.97 16.22 -1.77
CA ILE A 253 13.29 16.97 -0.55
C ILE A 253 14.43 17.97 -0.75
N LEU A 254 15.37 17.67 -1.65
CA LEU A 254 16.48 18.57 -1.99
C LEU A 254 16.01 19.85 -2.70
N ARG A 255 14.86 19.78 -3.39
CA ARG A 255 14.25 20.90 -4.11
C ARG A 255 13.18 21.61 -3.29
N MET A 256 12.30 20.85 -2.64
CA MET A 256 11.16 21.40 -1.88
C MET A 256 11.57 21.89 -0.49
N GLY A 257 12.58 21.25 0.12
CA GLY A 257 12.93 21.45 1.53
C GLY A 257 11.93 20.78 2.49
N THR A 258 12.33 20.67 3.77
CA THR A 258 11.51 19.99 4.80
C THR A 258 10.19 20.71 5.07
N VAL A 259 10.16 22.05 5.01
CA VAL A 259 8.96 22.85 5.27
C VAL A 259 7.85 22.51 4.28
N ASN A 260 8.15 22.49 2.98
CA ASN A 260 7.15 22.20 1.95
C ASN A 260 6.78 20.70 1.93
N ALA A 261 7.73 19.81 2.21
CA ALA A 261 7.44 18.38 2.37
C ALA A 261 6.48 18.13 3.53
N LYS A 262 6.63 18.80 4.67
CA LYS A 262 5.70 18.75 5.80
C LYS A 262 4.32 19.28 5.42
N LYS A 263 4.22 20.41 4.69
CA LYS A 263 2.95 20.96 4.19
C LYS A 263 2.24 20.00 3.22
N LEU A 264 2.99 19.36 2.31
CA LEU A 264 2.44 18.35 1.41
C LEU A 264 1.85 17.17 2.21
N TRP A 265 2.58 16.67 3.20
CA TRP A 265 2.11 15.59 4.07
C TRP A 265 0.87 16.00 4.89
N GLN A 266 0.87 17.19 5.49
CA GLN A 266 -0.29 17.71 6.22
C GLN A 266 -1.55 17.72 5.33
N TYR A 267 -1.39 18.16 4.08
CA TYR A 267 -2.49 18.18 3.12
C TYR A 267 -2.96 16.77 2.75
N VAL A 268 -2.04 15.86 2.42
CA VAL A 268 -2.34 14.47 2.10
C VAL A 268 -3.07 13.78 3.25
N MET A 269 -2.59 13.95 4.49
CA MET A 269 -3.24 13.37 5.68
C MET A 269 -4.61 14.01 5.97
N ALA A 270 -4.77 15.31 5.77
CA ALA A 270 -6.06 15.96 5.93
C ALA A 270 -7.08 15.47 4.89
N ARG A 271 -6.60 15.18 3.67
CA ARG A 271 -7.46 14.77 2.56
C ARG A 271 -7.81 13.28 2.58
N TRP A 272 -6.86 12.41 2.93
CA TRP A 272 -7.03 10.95 2.85
C TRP A 272 -6.89 10.22 4.19
N GLY A 273 -6.66 10.92 5.29
CA GLY A 273 -6.54 10.29 6.61
C GLY A 273 -7.81 9.58 7.09
N ALA A 274 -8.97 10.00 6.60
CA ALA A 274 -10.24 9.32 6.88
C ALA A 274 -10.43 8.00 6.09
N LEU A 275 -9.54 7.67 5.14
CA LEU A 275 -9.54 6.41 4.41
C LEU A 275 -8.67 5.38 5.16
N PRO A 276 -8.88 4.06 4.94
CA PRO A 276 -8.03 2.99 5.48
C PRO A 276 -6.69 2.92 4.72
N ALA A 277 -5.87 3.96 4.83
CA ALA A 277 -4.61 4.14 4.12
C ALA A 277 -3.40 3.64 4.92
N VAL A 278 -2.28 3.44 4.21
CA VAL A 278 -0.95 3.24 4.77
C VAL A 278 -0.03 4.35 4.23
N TRP A 279 0.78 4.93 5.11
CA TRP A 279 1.68 6.02 4.75
C TRP A 279 3.08 5.48 4.46
N CYS A 280 3.60 5.80 3.30
CA CYS A 280 4.99 5.59 2.93
C CYS A 280 5.68 6.95 2.81
N LEU A 281 6.62 7.24 3.72
CA LEU A 281 7.25 8.55 3.92
C LEU A 281 7.72 9.21 2.62
N ALA A 282 8.45 8.46 1.80
CA ALA A 282 8.88 8.84 0.46
C ALA A 282 9.40 7.59 -0.27
N GLY A 283 9.52 7.66 -1.60
CA GLY A 283 10.16 6.64 -2.42
C GLY A 283 11.66 6.81 -2.47
N GLU A 284 12.44 5.74 -2.25
CA GLU A 284 13.91 5.72 -2.31
C GLU A 284 14.58 6.88 -1.56
N ILE A 285 14.32 6.94 -0.27
CA ILE A 285 14.65 8.07 0.62
C ILE A 285 16.08 8.58 0.44
N SER A 286 17.07 7.68 0.40
CA SER A 286 18.49 8.05 0.38
C SER A 286 19.12 8.04 -1.01
N MET A 287 18.31 7.99 -2.09
CA MET A 287 18.80 7.87 -3.47
C MET A 287 18.69 9.19 -4.24
N PRO A 288 19.76 10.01 -4.29
CA PRO A 288 19.75 11.29 -4.99
C PRO A 288 20.11 11.19 -6.47
N TYR A 289 20.46 10.02 -6.99
CA TYR A 289 21.07 9.80 -8.31
C TYR A 289 20.26 10.34 -9.50
N TYR A 290 18.95 10.50 -9.33
CA TYR A 290 18.08 10.98 -10.41
C TYR A 290 18.40 12.42 -10.84
N THR A 291 18.84 13.28 -9.90
CA THR A 291 18.95 14.72 -10.14
C THR A 291 20.22 15.35 -9.57
N SER A 292 20.97 14.64 -8.72
CA SER A 292 22.11 15.21 -8.00
C SER A 292 23.42 15.11 -8.78
N ALA A 293 24.18 16.20 -8.79
CA ALA A 293 25.57 16.22 -9.23
C ALA A 293 26.55 15.74 -8.14
N THR A 294 26.10 15.71 -6.85
CA THR A 294 26.90 15.36 -5.68
C THR A 294 26.22 14.26 -4.83
N PRO A 295 25.97 13.05 -5.38
CA PRO A 295 25.18 12.04 -4.71
C PRO A 295 25.72 11.59 -3.35
N ALA A 296 27.04 11.62 -3.16
CA ALA A 296 27.68 11.23 -1.90
C ALA A 296 27.35 12.19 -0.75
N GLU A 297 27.14 13.47 -1.04
CA GLU A 297 26.75 14.50 -0.07
C GLU A 297 25.23 14.54 0.11
N ASP A 298 24.49 14.42 -0.97
CA ASP A 298 23.03 14.57 -0.98
C ASP A 298 22.29 13.36 -0.38
N GLY A 299 22.83 12.15 -0.48
CA GLY A 299 22.24 10.98 0.15
C GLY A 299 22.05 11.12 1.67
N PRO A 300 23.10 11.45 2.45
CA PRO A 300 22.97 11.75 3.88
C PRO A 300 22.04 12.93 4.19
N ARG A 301 22.04 13.98 3.36
CA ARG A 301 21.12 15.12 3.53
C ARG A 301 19.67 14.71 3.35
N GLN A 302 19.38 13.83 2.39
CA GLN A 302 18.03 13.27 2.22
C GLN A 302 17.60 12.47 3.46
N ILE A 303 18.46 11.60 4.00
CA ILE A 303 18.17 10.84 5.22
C ILE A 303 17.80 11.76 6.38
N ALA A 304 18.62 12.76 6.66
CA ALA A 304 18.36 13.72 7.75
C ALA A 304 17.05 14.47 7.54
N ALA A 305 16.84 15.02 6.33
CA ALA A 305 15.65 15.79 6.02
C ALA A 305 14.36 14.93 6.08
N TRP A 306 14.38 13.71 5.57
CA TRP A 306 13.23 12.81 5.66
C TRP A 306 13.01 12.30 7.07
N SER A 307 14.04 12.13 7.89
CA SER A 307 13.90 11.79 9.31
C SER A 307 13.20 12.90 10.10
N GLU A 308 13.49 14.18 9.79
CA GLU A 308 12.76 15.34 10.34
C GLU A 308 11.27 15.31 9.92
N VAL A 309 10.99 15.00 8.65
CA VAL A 309 9.60 14.86 8.17
C VAL A 309 8.91 13.67 8.83
N LEU A 310 9.57 12.54 9.03
CA LEU A 310 9.02 11.35 9.69
C LEU A 310 8.57 11.66 11.13
N ALA A 311 9.40 12.38 11.89
CA ALA A 311 9.04 12.83 13.24
C ALA A 311 7.75 13.67 13.22
N HIS A 312 7.66 14.62 12.29
CA HIS A 312 6.45 15.42 12.11
C HIS A 312 5.22 14.60 11.72
N LEU A 313 5.39 13.58 10.85
CA LEU A 313 4.27 12.69 10.48
C LEU A 313 3.69 11.98 11.70
N ARG A 314 4.52 11.53 12.63
CA ARG A 314 4.06 10.90 13.87
C ARG A 314 3.19 11.84 14.71
N GLU A 315 3.55 13.10 14.78
CA GLU A 315 2.80 14.11 15.55
C GLU A 315 1.42 14.36 14.94
N ILE A 316 1.32 14.41 13.60
CA ILE A 316 0.06 14.76 12.91
C ILE A 316 -0.80 13.56 12.53
N ASN A 317 -0.36 12.33 12.74
CA ASN A 317 -1.05 11.10 12.36
C ASN A 317 -2.23 10.78 13.30
N CYS A 318 -3.25 11.61 13.28
CA CYS A 318 -4.40 11.55 14.19
C CYS A 318 -5.26 10.27 14.03
N TYR A 319 -5.21 9.59 12.89
CA TYR A 319 -5.88 8.32 12.66
C TYR A 319 -5.05 7.10 13.06
N GLY A 320 -3.78 7.29 13.42
CA GLY A 320 -2.87 6.22 13.80
C GLY A 320 -2.57 5.23 12.67
N HIS A 321 -2.66 5.64 11.40
CA HIS A 321 -2.29 4.78 10.27
C HIS A 321 -0.83 4.36 10.35
N MET A 322 -0.53 3.17 9.82
CA MET A 322 0.85 2.68 9.77
C MET A 322 1.72 3.58 8.89
N ILE A 323 2.95 3.81 9.33
CA ILE A 323 3.97 4.56 8.60
C ILE A 323 5.16 3.65 8.33
N SER A 324 5.61 3.60 7.07
CA SER A 324 6.89 3.05 6.65
C SER A 324 7.57 4.01 5.68
N ALA A 325 8.60 3.54 4.99
CA ALA A 325 9.31 4.28 3.96
C ALA A 325 9.78 3.31 2.89
N HIS A 326 9.79 3.74 1.63
CA HIS A 326 10.31 2.92 0.55
C HIS A 326 11.83 3.15 0.43
N PRO A 327 12.66 2.12 0.69
CA PRO A 327 14.11 2.29 0.69
C PRO A 327 14.67 2.27 -0.74
N LYS A 328 15.90 2.72 -0.91
CA LYS A 328 16.63 2.51 -2.16
C LYS A 328 17.02 1.04 -2.36
N PHE A 329 17.44 0.72 -3.56
CA PHE A 329 17.98 -0.57 -3.94
C PHE A 329 18.98 -1.16 -2.93
N GLY A 330 18.74 -2.40 -2.55
CA GLY A 330 19.66 -3.22 -1.74
C GLY A 330 19.64 -2.94 -0.24
N THR A 331 18.61 -2.27 0.26
CA THR A 331 18.51 -1.90 1.68
C THR A 331 17.08 -2.03 2.22
N SER A 332 16.84 -1.54 3.41
CA SER A 332 15.54 -1.53 4.09
C SER A 332 15.22 -0.14 4.66
N ALA A 333 13.95 0.13 4.86
CA ALA A 333 13.47 1.42 5.36
C ALA A 333 14.13 1.83 6.68
N ARG A 334 14.30 0.87 7.62
CA ARG A 334 14.94 1.15 8.91
C ARG A 334 16.40 1.60 8.80
N ALA A 335 17.08 1.21 7.73
CA ALA A 335 18.47 1.61 7.49
C ALA A 335 18.60 3.01 6.88
N GLU A 336 17.49 3.62 6.46
CA GLU A 336 17.46 4.90 5.76
C GLU A 336 16.77 6.03 6.56
N VAL A 337 16.47 5.80 7.83
CA VAL A 337 15.97 6.81 8.76
C VAL A 337 16.83 6.85 10.01
N GLU A 338 16.99 8.02 10.62
CA GLU A 338 17.80 8.18 11.83
C GLU A 338 17.18 7.49 13.05
N ASN A 339 15.86 7.45 13.15
CA ASN A 339 15.14 6.78 14.23
C ASN A 339 14.14 5.74 13.69
N PRO A 340 14.54 4.47 13.54
CA PRO A 340 13.66 3.42 13.04
C PRO A 340 12.48 3.09 13.99
N ALA A 341 12.49 3.54 15.25
CA ALA A 341 11.35 3.38 16.15
C ALA A 341 10.12 4.22 15.74
N LEU A 342 10.31 5.16 14.82
CA LEU A 342 9.22 5.94 14.22
C LEU A 342 8.55 5.22 13.03
N LEU A 343 9.04 4.07 12.60
CA LEU A 343 8.39 3.21 11.61
C LEU A 343 7.52 2.17 12.32
N ASP A 344 6.39 1.80 11.70
CA ASP A 344 5.54 0.71 12.17
C ASP A 344 5.96 -0.65 11.59
N PHE A 345 6.51 -0.63 10.38
CA PHE A 345 7.03 -1.81 9.70
C PHE A 345 8.19 -1.42 8.78
N ASP A 346 9.00 -2.41 8.41
CA ASP A 346 10.18 -2.22 7.57
C ASP A 346 9.89 -2.71 6.15
N MET A 347 9.99 -1.84 5.15
CA MET A 347 9.96 -2.19 3.72
C MET A 347 11.35 -2.55 3.24
N ILE A 348 11.45 -3.56 2.38
CA ILE A 348 12.72 -4.00 1.76
C ILE A 348 12.64 -3.84 0.25
N GLN A 349 13.70 -3.27 -0.34
CA GLN A 349 13.94 -3.27 -1.79
C GLN A 349 15.17 -4.13 -2.11
N SER A 350 14.98 -5.21 -2.90
CA SER A 350 16.06 -6.16 -3.18
C SER A 350 16.70 -6.01 -4.56
N GLY A 351 16.09 -5.24 -5.47
CA GLY A 351 16.55 -4.99 -6.83
C GLY A 351 15.97 -5.93 -7.89
N HIS A 352 16.32 -5.70 -9.15
CA HIS A 352 15.56 -6.19 -10.29
C HIS A 352 16.19 -7.37 -11.05
N ILE A 353 17.35 -7.86 -10.66
CA ILE A 353 17.95 -9.06 -11.24
C ILE A 353 17.66 -10.25 -10.33
N PHE A 354 16.78 -11.17 -10.73
CA PHE A 354 16.26 -12.26 -9.89
C PHE A 354 17.38 -13.06 -9.19
N MET A 355 18.42 -13.45 -9.90
CA MET A 355 19.54 -14.23 -9.35
C MET A 355 20.29 -13.52 -8.21
N GLN A 356 20.22 -12.19 -8.17
CA GLN A 356 20.81 -11.36 -7.10
C GLN A 356 19.75 -10.90 -6.10
N ALA A 357 18.54 -10.61 -6.58
CA ALA A 357 17.45 -10.08 -5.79
C ALA A 357 16.98 -11.06 -4.72
N LEU A 358 16.78 -12.34 -5.07
CA LEU A 358 16.30 -13.35 -4.13
C LEU A 358 17.26 -13.57 -2.95
N PRO A 359 18.56 -13.83 -3.13
CA PRO A 359 19.50 -13.97 -2.01
C PRO A 359 19.58 -12.73 -1.14
N ARG A 360 19.57 -11.54 -1.75
CA ARG A 360 19.59 -10.25 -1.05
C ARG A 360 18.34 -10.03 -0.24
N ALA A 361 17.17 -10.26 -0.84
CA ALA A 361 15.86 -10.16 -0.18
C ALA A 361 15.83 -10.99 1.10
N LEU A 362 16.22 -12.26 1.04
CA LEU A 362 16.22 -13.16 2.20
C LEU A 362 17.24 -12.75 3.27
N THR A 363 18.36 -12.16 2.85
CA THR A 363 19.37 -11.64 3.77
C THR A 363 18.83 -10.42 4.51
N LEU A 364 18.28 -9.44 3.79
CA LEU A 364 17.67 -8.25 4.37
C LEU A 364 16.49 -8.61 5.30
N LEU A 365 15.60 -9.52 4.86
CA LEU A 365 14.48 -10.00 5.65
C LEU A 365 14.95 -10.59 6.99
N ARG A 366 15.92 -11.48 6.96
CA ARG A 366 16.48 -12.12 8.15
C ARG A 366 17.15 -11.10 9.09
N GLN A 367 17.96 -10.19 8.54
CA GLN A 367 18.63 -9.13 9.30
C GLN A 367 17.62 -8.21 9.98
N SER A 368 16.63 -7.74 9.24
CA SER A 368 15.63 -6.83 9.75
C SER A 368 14.70 -7.51 10.78
N ARG A 369 14.29 -8.77 10.58
CA ARG A 369 13.50 -9.51 11.56
C ARG A 369 14.20 -9.71 12.92
N SER A 370 15.53 -9.77 12.92
CA SER A 370 16.34 -9.91 14.14
C SER A 370 16.74 -8.58 14.79
N ALA A 371 16.50 -7.46 14.12
CA ALA A 371 16.90 -6.14 14.59
C ALA A 371 15.87 -5.51 15.55
N ALA A 372 16.35 -4.64 16.44
CA ALA A 372 15.50 -3.84 17.31
C ALA A 372 15.23 -2.45 16.68
N PRO A 373 14.05 -1.87 16.90
CA PRO A 373 12.87 -2.45 17.53
C PRO A 373 12.24 -3.54 16.64
N ALA A 374 11.56 -4.54 17.25
CA ALA A 374 10.83 -5.55 16.50
C ALA A 374 9.66 -4.91 15.73
N MET A 375 9.52 -5.24 14.44
CA MET A 375 8.43 -4.81 13.59
C MET A 375 8.24 -5.81 12.44
N PRO A 376 7.05 -5.87 11.79
CA PRO A 376 6.88 -6.66 10.57
C PRO A 376 7.85 -6.19 9.48
N VAL A 377 8.33 -7.14 8.67
CA VAL A 377 9.28 -6.85 7.59
C VAL A 377 8.66 -7.27 6.27
N LEU A 378 8.24 -6.29 5.47
CA LEU A 378 7.54 -6.51 4.21
C LEU A 378 8.52 -6.54 3.04
N MET A 379 8.38 -7.57 2.21
CA MET A 379 9.02 -7.62 0.90
C MET A 379 8.28 -6.68 -0.05
N ASP A 380 8.75 -5.43 -0.15
CA ASP A 380 8.02 -4.35 -0.79
C ASP A 380 8.41 -4.11 -2.25
N GLU A 381 9.69 -4.21 -2.60
CA GLU A 381 10.12 -4.17 -3.99
C GLU A 381 11.14 -5.26 -4.30
N VAL A 382 10.80 -6.06 -5.30
CA VAL A 382 11.61 -7.17 -5.80
C VAL A 382 11.86 -7.04 -7.29
N ALA A 383 12.43 -8.06 -7.90
CA ALA A 383 12.62 -8.14 -9.35
C ALA A 383 11.26 -8.06 -10.06
N TYR A 384 10.97 -6.93 -10.70
CA TYR A 384 9.72 -6.73 -11.44
C TYR A 384 9.58 -7.72 -12.60
N GLU A 385 8.37 -8.27 -12.79
CA GLU A 385 8.09 -9.17 -13.91
C GLU A 385 8.25 -8.44 -15.23
N GLY A 386 8.95 -9.06 -16.20
CA GLY A 386 9.19 -8.52 -17.53
C GLY A 386 10.28 -7.45 -17.62
N ILE A 387 10.86 -7.00 -16.51
CA ILE A 387 11.94 -6.00 -16.57
C ILE A 387 13.15 -6.57 -17.31
N ALA A 388 13.67 -5.83 -18.29
CA ALA A 388 14.73 -6.29 -19.19
C ALA A 388 14.45 -7.67 -19.81
N GLU A 389 13.18 -7.96 -20.11
CA GLU A 389 12.68 -9.24 -20.65
C GLU A 389 13.05 -10.47 -19.80
N THR A 390 13.09 -10.26 -18.47
CA THR A 390 13.43 -11.31 -17.50
C THR A 390 12.42 -11.38 -16.37
N ASN A 391 12.70 -12.20 -15.34
CA ASN A 391 11.94 -12.29 -14.10
C ASN A 391 10.46 -12.70 -14.29
N TRP A 392 10.22 -13.60 -15.25
CA TRP A 392 8.87 -14.06 -15.58
C TRP A 392 8.18 -14.78 -14.41
N GLU A 393 7.03 -15.34 -14.64
CA GLU A 393 6.13 -15.89 -13.62
C GLU A 393 6.75 -16.91 -12.66
N ASP A 394 7.76 -17.66 -13.09
CA ASP A 394 8.48 -18.62 -12.24
C ASP A 394 9.37 -17.92 -11.20
N ALA A 395 10.01 -16.80 -11.58
CA ALA A 395 10.74 -15.94 -10.66
C ALA A 395 9.78 -15.29 -9.63
N GLN A 396 8.62 -14.80 -10.09
CA GLN A 396 7.62 -14.18 -9.21
C GLN A 396 7.08 -15.16 -8.17
N ARG A 397 6.76 -16.40 -8.59
CA ARG A 397 6.34 -17.46 -7.66
C ARG A 397 7.40 -17.76 -6.61
N GLN A 398 8.65 -17.92 -7.04
CA GLN A 398 9.73 -18.22 -6.10
C GLN A 398 10.00 -17.06 -5.13
N LEU A 399 9.99 -15.82 -5.61
CA LEU A 399 10.10 -14.64 -4.75
C LEU A 399 8.99 -14.58 -3.71
N PHE A 400 7.73 -14.77 -4.14
CA PHE A 400 6.58 -14.78 -3.25
C PHE A 400 6.71 -15.86 -2.14
N TRP A 401 6.86 -17.12 -2.54
CA TRP A 401 6.89 -18.22 -1.58
C TRP A 401 8.12 -18.16 -0.65
N ALA A 402 9.29 -17.86 -1.21
CA ALA A 402 10.50 -17.70 -0.42
C ALA A 402 10.37 -16.58 0.62
N SER A 403 9.78 -15.44 0.24
CA SER A 403 9.57 -14.31 1.15
C SER A 403 8.61 -14.63 2.27
N VAL A 404 7.42 -15.13 1.95
CA VAL A 404 6.38 -15.42 2.96
C VAL A 404 6.81 -16.57 3.89
N LEU A 405 7.38 -17.65 3.35
CA LEU A 405 7.87 -18.76 4.17
C LEU A 405 9.17 -18.45 4.92
N SER A 406 9.81 -17.32 4.65
CA SER A 406 10.92 -16.77 5.45
C SER A 406 10.45 -15.70 6.45
N GLY A 407 9.13 -15.49 6.59
CA GLY A 407 8.53 -14.66 7.63
C GLY A 407 8.20 -13.23 7.23
N SER A 408 8.09 -12.92 5.93
CA SER A 408 7.43 -11.69 5.48
C SER A 408 5.91 -11.82 5.64
N PRO A 409 5.21 -10.80 6.18
CA PRO A 409 3.75 -10.83 6.33
C PRO A 409 3.00 -10.63 5.00
N GLY A 410 3.72 -10.70 3.91
CA GLY A 410 3.19 -10.52 2.56
C GLY A 410 4.25 -10.21 1.53
N PHE A 411 3.80 -9.67 0.42
CA PHE A 411 4.61 -9.45 -0.77
C PHE A 411 4.02 -8.30 -1.59
N THR A 412 4.86 -7.40 -2.11
CA THR A 412 4.45 -6.42 -3.11
C THR A 412 5.04 -6.81 -4.46
N TYR A 413 4.15 -7.06 -5.40
CA TYR A 413 4.45 -7.36 -6.79
C TYR A 413 4.69 -6.08 -7.57
N GLY A 414 5.41 -6.18 -8.67
CA GLY A 414 5.52 -5.15 -9.68
C GLY A 414 5.78 -5.77 -11.04
N ALA A 415 5.36 -5.09 -12.09
CA ALA A 415 5.65 -5.47 -13.47
C ALA A 415 6.18 -4.27 -14.25
N HIS A 416 7.19 -4.51 -15.09
CA HIS A 416 7.61 -3.51 -16.08
C HIS A 416 6.41 -3.14 -16.97
N GLY A 417 6.30 -1.88 -17.34
CA GLY A 417 5.11 -1.35 -18.03
C GLY A 417 4.03 -0.84 -17.07
N ILE A 418 3.74 -1.54 -15.95
CA ILE A 418 2.73 -1.09 -14.97
C ILE A 418 3.27 -0.04 -14.03
N THR A 419 4.48 -0.18 -13.51
CA THR A 419 5.01 0.74 -12.49
C THR A 419 4.95 2.20 -12.92
N GLN A 420 5.19 2.48 -14.20
CA GLN A 420 5.09 3.81 -14.80
C GLN A 420 3.85 3.99 -15.70
N PHE A 421 3.02 2.97 -15.87
CA PHE A 421 1.93 2.94 -16.84
C PHE A 421 2.40 3.35 -18.25
N SER A 422 3.42 2.61 -18.71
CA SER A 422 4.04 2.84 -20.02
C SER A 422 3.07 2.49 -21.16
N SER A 423 3.05 3.30 -22.21
CA SER A 423 2.24 3.11 -23.41
C SER A 423 2.94 3.78 -24.58
N ASP A 424 2.41 3.61 -25.80
CA ASP A 424 2.93 4.32 -27.00
C ASP A 424 2.89 5.84 -26.82
N GLU A 425 1.86 6.37 -26.15
CA GLU A 425 1.74 7.81 -25.84
C GLU A 425 2.69 8.24 -24.70
N PHE A 426 2.90 7.37 -23.72
CA PHE A 426 3.73 7.63 -22.56
C PHE A 426 4.76 6.51 -22.39
N PRO A 427 5.83 6.47 -23.20
CA PRO A 427 6.84 5.42 -23.12
C PRO A 427 7.53 5.39 -21.75
N SER A 428 8.13 4.27 -21.40
CA SER A 428 8.97 4.13 -20.21
C SER A 428 10.11 5.15 -20.23
N ASN A 429 10.40 5.74 -19.09
CA ASN A 429 11.55 6.63 -18.97
C ASN A 429 12.83 5.81 -19.04
N VAL A 430 13.81 6.30 -19.81
CA VAL A 430 15.18 5.82 -19.75
C VAL A 430 15.76 6.24 -18.40
N GLN A 431 16.39 5.31 -17.70
CA GLN A 431 17.06 5.59 -16.44
C GLN A 431 18.19 6.62 -16.64
N PRO A 432 18.56 7.44 -15.63
CA PRO A 432 19.64 8.43 -15.74
C PRO A 432 20.97 7.86 -16.25
N GLN A 433 21.21 6.54 -16.02
CA GLN A 433 22.39 5.84 -16.47
C GLN A 433 22.29 5.34 -17.92
N GLY A 434 21.24 5.74 -18.66
CA GLY A 434 21.00 5.31 -20.04
C GLY A 434 20.49 3.86 -20.18
N LEU A 435 20.09 3.23 -19.07
CA LEU A 435 19.54 1.87 -19.07
C LEU A 435 18.06 1.90 -19.48
N SER A 436 17.71 1.12 -20.50
CA SER A 436 16.31 0.79 -20.79
C SER A 436 15.92 -0.48 -20.02
N TRP A 437 14.82 -0.44 -19.31
CA TRP A 437 14.26 -1.61 -18.64
C TRP A 437 13.30 -2.41 -19.53
N GLY A 438 13.13 -2.02 -20.78
CA GLY A 438 12.23 -2.62 -21.76
C GLY A 438 11.21 -1.61 -22.30
N GLU A 439 10.47 -2.03 -23.32
CA GLU A 439 9.52 -1.18 -24.06
C GLU A 439 8.05 -1.63 -23.88
N ASP A 440 7.80 -2.61 -22.99
CA ASP A 440 6.48 -3.18 -22.86
C ASP A 440 5.47 -2.19 -22.26
N THR A 441 4.25 -2.29 -22.75
CA THR A 441 3.16 -1.40 -22.33
C THR A 441 2.38 -2.00 -21.17
N TRP A 442 1.69 -1.15 -20.40
CA TRP A 442 0.85 -1.63 -19.30
C TRP A 442 -0.29 -2.52 -19.80
N GLN A 443 -0.80 -2.28 -21.04
CA GLN A 443 -1.85 -3.08 -21.68
C GLN A 443 -1.43 -4.55 -21.91
N ASN A 444 -0.15 -4.81 -22.10
CA ASN A 444 0.42 -6.15 -22.13
C ASN A 444 0.73 -6.65 -20.72
N ALA A 445 1.41 -5.82 -19.94
CA ALA A 445 1.98 -6.20 -18.66
C ALA A 445 0.93 -6.54 -17.59
N TYR A 446 -0.30 -5.98 -17.63
CA TYR A 446 -1.34 -6.33 -16.66
C TYR A 446 -1.79 -7.80 -16.80
N GLN A 447 -1.58 -8.41 -17.97
CA GLN A 447 -1.90 -9.79 -18.28
C GLN A 447 -0.78 -10.79 -17.94
N TYR A 448 0.37 -10.32 -17.45
CA TYR A 448 1.46 -11.19 -17.07
C TYR A 448 1.03 -12.23 -16.03
N ARG A 449 1.53 -13.45 -16.21
CA ARG A 449 1.10 -14.61 -15.41
C ARG A 449 1.54 -14.55 -13.96
N GLY A 450 2.65 -13.89 -13.66
CA GLY A 450 3.17 -13.76 -12.30
C GLY A 450 2.15 -13.12 -11.37
N SER A 451 1.46 -12.06 -11.83
CA SER A 451 0.41 -11.41 -11.03
C SER A 451 -0.73 -12.39 -10.64
N THR A 452 -1.16 -13.25 -11.56
CA THR A 452 -2.16 -14.29 -11.27
C THR A 452 -1.60 -15.32 -10.29
N GLN A 453 -0.34 -15.73 -10.46
CA GLN A 453 0.24 -16.83 -9.70
C GLN A 453 0.63 -16.44 -8.27
N VAL A 454 1.07 -15.22 -8.02
CA VAL A 454 1.22 -14.72 -6.63
C VAL A 454 -0.14 -14.57 -5.95
N GLY A 455 -1.18 -14.20 -6.70
CA GLY A 455 -2.56 -14.17 -6.21
C GLY A 455 -3.09 -15.56 -5.80
N ILE A 456 -2.78 -16.59 -6.58
CA ILE A 456 -3.06 -18.00 -6.22
C ILE A 456 -2.37 -18.35 -4.89
N GLY A 457 -1.11 -17.97 -4.74
CA GLY A 457 -0.35 -18.21 -3.50
C GLY A 457 -0.99 -17.53 -2.29
N ARG A 458 -1.38 -16.25 -2.41
CA ARG A 458 -2.07 -15.53 -1.34
C ARG A 458 -3.41 -16.17 -0.96
N LYS A 459 -4.23 -16.50 -1.96
CA LYS A 459 -5.53 -17.16 -1.72
C LYS A 459 -5.37 -18.50 -1.01
N ALA A 460 -4.38 -19.29 -1.41
CA ALA A 460 -4.10 -20.58 -0.77
C ALA A 460 -3.66 -20.43 0.70
N LEU A 461 -2.80 -19.44 0.99
CA LEU A 461 -2.37 -19.15 2.36
C LEU A 461 -3.50 -18.58 3.22
N ALA A 462 -4.39 -17.76 2.64
CA ALA A 462 -5.50 -17.15 3.37
C ALA A 462 -6.50 -18.18 3.94
N GLU A 463 -6.51 -19.42 3.44
CA GLU A 463 -7.32 -20.53 3.98
C GLU A 463 -6.66 -21.22 5.19
N LEU A 464 -5.41 -20.86 5.51
CA LEU A 464 -4.60 -21.44 6.58
C LEU A 464 -4.43 -20.44 7.72
N GLU A 465 -3.94 -20.91 8.87
CA GLU A 465 -3.55 -20.05 10.00
C GLU A 465 -2.15 -19.41 9.75
N TRP A 466 -1.95 -18.79 8.57
CA TRP A 466 -0.67 -18.28 8.10
C TRP A 466 -0.04 -17.27 9.08
N TRP A 467 -0.83 -16.52 9.82
CA TRP A 467 -0.36 -15.51 10.79
C TRP A 467 0.33 -16.11 12.02
N ARG A 468 0.21 -17.43 12.20
CA ARG A 468 0.88 -18.19 13.27
C ARG A 468 2.14 -18.90 12.81
N MET A 469 2.39 -18.91 11.51
CA MET A 469 3.54 -19.60 10.95
C MET A 469 4.85 -18.89 11.30
N GLU A 470 5.84 -19.68 11.69
CA GLU A 470 7.24 -19.23 11.78
C GLU A 470 8.09 -19.99 10.74
N PRO A 471 9.19 -19.38 10.26
CA PRO A 471 10.12 -20.06 9.35
C PRO A 471 10.79 -21.28 10.02
N HIS A 472 10.81 -22.40 9.29
CA HIS A 472 11.42 -23.67 9.73
C HIS A 472 12.34 -24.23 8.64
N PRO A 473 13.51 -23.61 8.36
CA PRO A 473 14.42 -24.09 7.34
C PRO A 473 14.94 -25.50 7.60
N GLU A 474 14.94 -25.95 8.85
CA GLU A 474 15.33 -27.30 9.28
C GLU A 474 14.34 -28.41 8.85
N TRP A 475 13.14 -28.05 8.41
CA TRP A 475 12.15 -29.02 7.95
C TRP A 475 12.39 -29.53 6.53
N VAL A 476 13.36 -28.98 5.82
CA VAL A 476 13.73 -29.36 4.45
C VAL A 476 15.21 -29.64 4.36
N LEU A 477 15.60 -30.45 3.37
CA LEU A 477 17.02 -30.69 3.13
C LEU A 477 17.72 -29.39 2.73
N PRO A 478 18.92 -29.12 3.27
CA PRO A 478 19.71 -27.96 2.86
C PRO A 478 20.11 -28.07 1.40
N ALA A 479 20.36 -26.92 0.77
CA ALA A 479 20.90 -26.86 -0.58
C ALA A 479 22.28 -27.56 -0.64
N LYS A 480 22.54 -28.28 -1.74
CA LYS A 480 23.80 -29.02 -1.95
C LYS A 480 25.02 -28.11 -2.15
N SER A 481 24.81 -26.84 -2.52
CA SER A 481 25.89 -25.86 -2.70
C SER A 481 25.45 -24.48 -2.18
N GLU A 482 26.43 -23.67 -1.80
CA GLU A 482 26.18 -22.29 -1.33
C GLU A 482 25.45 -21.45 -2.39
N ASN A 483 25.84 -21.60 -3.67
CA ASN A 483 25.22 -20.85 -4.77
C ASN A 483 23.74 -21.20 -5.00
N MET A 484 23.27 -22.33 -4.49
CA MET A 484 21.88 -22.79 -4.64
C MET A 484 21.02 -22.56 -3.41
N LYS A 485 21.57 -22.07 -2.30
CA LYS A 485 20.84 -21.92 -1.03
C LYS A 485 19.54 -21.10 -1.16
N ALA A 486 19.57 -20.04 -1.94
CA ALA A 486 18.41 -19.18 -2.15
C ALA A 486 17.41 -19.70 -3.20
N PHE A 487 17.76 -20.78 -3.94
CA PHE A 487 16.94 -21.27 -5.06
C PHE A 487 16.37 -22.68 -4.81
N THR A 488 16.29 -23.09 -3.56
CA THR A 488 15.83 -24.42 -3.17
C THR A 488 14.45 -24.39 -2.51
N SER A 489 14.26 -25.11 -1.41
CA SER A 489 13.01 -25.26 -0.71
C SER A 489 12.92 -24.32 0.48
N TYR A 490 11.69 -23.91 0.82
CA TYR A 490 11.37 -23.06 1.97
C TYR A 490 10.25 -23.71 2.76
N ALA A 491 10.34 -23.64 4.08
CA ALA A 491 9.34 -24.18 4.98
C ALA A 491 8.98 -23.18 6.08
N ALA A 492 7.70 -23.10 6.38
CA ALA A 492 7.17 -22.40 7.54
C ALA A 492 5.97 -23.17 8.10
N GLY A 493 5.60 -22.89 9.34
CA GLY A 493 4.43 -23.50 9.93
C GLY A 493 4.33 -23.33 11.43
N VAL A 494 3.51 -24.21 12.04
CA VAL A 494 3.30 -24.33 13.47
C VAL A 494 3.60 -25.77 13.83
N PRO A 495 4.64 -26.07 14.62
CA PRO A 495 5.02 -27.44 14.98
C PRO A 495 3.82 -28.25 15.50
N GLY A 496 3.68 -29.49 15.04
CA GLY A 496 2.59 -30.38 15.42
C GLY A 496 1.20 -29.98 14.91
N ARG A 497 1.07 -28.95 14.05
CA ARG A 497 -0.23 -28.42 13.62
C ARG A 497 -0.32 -28.13 12.12
N LEU A 498 0.62 -27.35 11.58
CA LEU A 498 0.61 -26.88 10.20
C LEU A 498 2.03 -26.83 9.64
N ARG A 499 2.23 -27.36 8.44
CA ARG A 499 3.46 -27.18 7.67
C ARG A 499 3.12 -26.75 6.26
N VAL A 500 3.80 -25.71 5.77
CA VAL A 500 3.72 -25.23 4.39
C VAL A 500 5.13 -25.21 3.83
N ILE A 501 5.36 -25.96 2.76
CA ILE A 501 6.69 -26.16 2.20
C ILE A 501 6.67 -25.92 0.70
N TYR A 502 7.40 -24.92 0.25
CA TYR A 502 7.62 -24.66 -1.17
C TYR A 502 8.86 -25.43 -1.65
N PHE A 503 8.68 -26.29 -2.61
CA PHE A 503 9.73 -26.99 -3.34
C PHE A 503 9.94 -26.33 -4.70
N SER A 504 11.06 -25.67 -4.89
CA SER A 504 11.45 -25.05 -6.16
C SER A 504 11.57 -26.12 -7.27
N ALA A 505 11.41 -25.71 -8.53
CA ALA A 505 11.71 -26.54 -9.70
C ALA A 505 13.14 -27.07 -9.70
N LEU A 506 14.08 -26.36 -9.05
CA LEU A 506 15.48 -26.74 -8.93
C LEU A 506 15.76 -27.75 -7.80
N SER A 507 14.79 -28.04 -6.93
CA SER A 507 14.92 -29.05 -5.88
C SER A 507 15.05 -30.46 -6.48
N ALA A 508 15.50 -31.43 -5.68
CA ALA A 508 15.63 -32.83 -6.09
C ALA A 508 14.29 -33.43 -6.54
N MET A 509 14.30 -34.51 -7.31
CA MET A 509 13.09 -35.24 -7.68
C MET A 509 12.43 -35.90 -6.45
N GLU A 510 13.22 -36.37 -5.50
CA GLU A 510 12.75 -36.81 -4.20
C GLU A 510 12.60 -35.59 -3.28
N LEU A 511 11.39 -35.32 -2.84
CA LEU A 511 11.03 -34.25 -1.92
C LEU A 511 11.00 -34.82 -0.52
N THR A 512 11.85 -34.29 0.37
CA THR A 512 12.01 -34.82 1.73
C THR A 512 11.63 -33.76 2.76
N VAL A 513 10.76 -34.14 3.69
CA VAL A 513 10.36 -33.39 4.86
C VAL A 513 11.01 -34.00 6.09
N LEU A 514 11.60 -33.15 6.92
CA LEU A 514 12.33 -33.52 8.14
C LEU A 514 11.58 -33.05 9.38
N GLY A 515 11.91 -33.63 10.54
CA GLY A 515 11.44 -33.17 11.84
C GLY A 515 9.94 -33.30 12.04
N LEU A 516 9.28 -34.29 11.38
CA LEU A 516 7.88 -34.61 11.66
C LEU A 516 7.78 -35.21 13.06
N GLU A 517 6.79 -34.77 13.80
CA GLU A 517 6.50 -35.27 15.16
C GLU A 517 6.01 -36.71 15.09
N PRO A 518 6.60 -37.65 15.86
CA PRO A 518 6.36 -39.11 15.70
C PRO A 518 4.89 -39.52 15.86
N GLU A 519 4.17 -38.85 16.76
CA GLU A 519 2.78 -39.19 17.09
C GLU A 519 1.74 -38.39 16.31
N VAL A 520 2.18 -37.47 15.44
CA VAL A 520 1.27 -36.60 14.68
C VAL A 520 1.02 -37.17 13.30
N SER A 521 -0.26 -37.28 12.96
CA SER A 521 -0.71 -37.55 11.59
C SER A 521 -1.08 -36.24 10.91
N TYR A 522 -0.76 -36.13 9.64
CA TYR A 522 -1.07 -34.95 8.84
C TYR A 522 -1.89 -35.35 7.61
N GLU A 523 -2.99 -34.67 7.37
CA GLU A 523 -3.59 -34.66 6.04
C GLU A 523 -2.78 -33.75 5.14
N ALA A 524 -2.30 -34.31 4.02
CA ALA A 524 -1.37 -33.63 3.15
C ALA A 524 -1.88 -33.54 1.70
N TYR A 525 -1.57 -32.42 1.07
CA TYR A 525 -1.81 -32.21 -0.35
C TYR A 525 -0.78 -31.26 -0.95
N PHE A 526 -0.51 -31.42 -2.24
CA PHE A 526 0.25 -30.44 -3.00
C PHE A 526 -0.67 -29.40 -3.63
N ILE A 527 -0.17 -28.17 -3.72
CA ILE A 527 -0.69 -27.12 -4.60
C ILE A 527 0.30 -26.95 -5.75
N VAL A 528 -0.21 -26.91 -6.98
CA VAL A 528 0.55 -26.49 -8.16
C VAL A 528 0.49 -24.97 -8.21
N PRO A 529 1.56 -24.23 -7.88
CA PRO A 529 1.47 -22.78 -7.66
C PRO A 529 1.21 -21.98 -8.94
N SER A 530 1.41 -22.57 -10.12
CA SER A 530 1.12 -21.95 -11.41
C SER A 530 -0.37 -21.88 -11.77
N ASN A 531 -1.24 -22.69 -11.14
CA ASN A 531 -2.67 -22.77 -11.46
C ASN A 531 -3.60 -23.08 -10.28
N GLY A 532 -3.06 -23.24 -9.08
CA GLY A 532 -3.83 -23.50 -7.86
C GLY A 532 -4.38 -24.91 -7.71
N LYS A 533 -4.11 -25.83 -8.66
CA LYS A 533 -4.64 -27.21 -8.59
C LYS A 533 -4.11 -27.92 -7.35
N ARG A 534 -5.01 -28.52 -6.55
CA ARG A 534 -4.67 -29.36 -5.41
C ARG A 534 -4.54 -30.82 -5.83
N LEU A 535 -3.48 -31.46 -5.37
CA LEU A 535 -3.17 -32.86 -5.62
C LEU A 535 -3.11 -33.56 -4.26
N PRO A 536 -4.09 -34.42 -3.91
CA PRO A 536 -4.11 -35.09 -2.61
C PRO A 536 -2.92 -36.03 -2.46
N VAL A 537 -2.34 -36.05 -1.29
CA VAL A 537 -1.30 -36.99 -0.86
C VAL A 537 -1.91 -38.02 0.08
N GLY A 538 -2.88 -37.58 0.92
CA GLY A 538 -3.50 -38.37 1.96
C GLY A 538 -2.81 -38.23 3.32
N THR A 539 -3.04 -39.16 4.22
CA THR A 539 -2.49 -39.12 5.57
C THR A 539 -1.00 -39.46 5.57
N VAL A 540 -0.19 -38.57 6.14
CA VAL A 540 1.25 -38.68 6.25
C VAL A 540 1.67 -38.76 7.71
N ARG A 541 2.64 -39.62 8.00
CA ARG A 541 3.40 -39.65 9.27
C ARG A 541 4.89 -39.72 8.99
N GLY A 542 5.69 -39.15 9.88
CA GLY A 542 7.14 -39.36 9.86
C GLY A 542 7.48 -40.81 10.20
N ASN A 543 8.59 -41.30 9.65
CA ASN A 543 9.20 -42.53 10.14
C ASN A 543 9.77 -42.31 11.56
N ARG A 544 10.48 -43.30 12.14
CA ARG A 544 11.09 -43.18 13.50
C ARG A 544 12.05 -42.02 13.65
N GLU A 545 12.60 -41.54 12.54
CA GLU A 545 13.53 -40.39 12.50
C GLU A 545 12.81 -39.06 12.20
N GLY A 546 11.48 -39.07 12.10
CA GLY A 546 10.68 -37.91 11.73
C GLY A 546 10.82 -37.49 10.27
N VAL A 547 11.10 -38.44 9.37
CA VAL A 547 11.31 -38.20 7.95
C VAL A 547 10.17 -38.76 7.13
N TRP A 548 9.73 -37.99 6.14
CA TRP A 548 8.83 -38.42 5.08
C TRP A 548 9.35 -37.95 3.73
N SER A 549 9.27 -38.82 2.71
CA SER A 549 9.71 -38.48 1.35
C SER A 549 8.69 -38.92 0.31
N VAL A 550 8.66 -38.20 -0.80
CA VAL A 550 7.85 -38.51 -1.98
C VAL A 550 8.61 -38.12 -3.25
N THR A 551 8.53 -38.99 -4.27
CA THR A 551 9.14 -38.70 -5.58
C THR A 551 8.13 -37.97 -6.46
N ARG A 552 8.45 -36.76 -6.92
CA ARG A 552 7.63 -36.03 -7.88
C ARG A 552 7.83 -36.57 -9.30
N THR A 553 6.74 -36.59 -10.07
CA THR A 553 6.76 -37.15 -11.44
C THR A 553 7.30 -36.17 -12.48
N ARG A 554 7.33 -34.89 -12.18
CA ARG A 554 7.79 -33.81 -13.07
C ARG A 554 8.59 -32.77 -12.29
N LYS A 555 9.58 -32.18 -12.97
CA LYS A 555 10.44 -31.17 -12.39
C LYS A 555 9.80 -29.78 -12.54
N HIS A 556 8.75 -29.49 -11.73
CA HIS A 556 8.14 -28.17 -11.59
C HIS A 556 8.02 -27.84 -10.10
N ASP A 557 7.79 -26.59 -9.77
CA ASP A 557 7.60 -26.17 -8.39
C ASP A 557 6.27 -26.69 -7.82
N LEU A 558 6.27 -26.95 -6.52
CA LEU A 558 5.13 -27.47 -5.76
C LEU A 558 5.11 -26.86 -4.37
N VAL A 559 3.91 -26.67 -3.82
CA VAL A 559 3.72 -26.33 -2.41
C VAL A 559 3.06 -27.48 -1.71
N LEU A 560 3.71 -28.06 -0.73
CA LEU A 560 3.14 -29.06 0.15
C LEU A 560 2.47 -28.35 1.34
N VAL A 561 1.23 -28.68 1.61
CA VAL A 561 0.49 -28.29 2.81
C VAL A 561 0.19 -29.55 3.61
N MET A 562 0.52 -29.52 4.90
CA MET A 562 0.28 -30.61 5.84
C MET A 562 -0.43 -30.03 7.07
N VAL A 563 -1.64 -30.52 7.36
CA VAL A 563 -2.47 -30.09 8.49
C VAL A 563 -2.65 -31.28 9.43
N ALA A 564 -2.31 -31.09 10.71
CA ALA A 564 -2.48 -32.15 11.71
C ALA A 564 -3.96 -32.53 11.88
N THR A 565 -4.23 -33.84 12.05
CA THR A 565 -5.57 -34.43 12.21
C THR A 565 -5.86 -34.77 13.65
#